data_7fb9480e45ed2db95ebc52acabefe7ac
#
_entry.id   7fb9480e45ed2db95ebc52acabefe7ac
#
_cell.length_a   1.000
_cell.length_b   1.000
_cell.length_c   1.000
_cell.angle_alpha   90.00
_cell.angle_beta   90.00
_cell.angle_gamma   90.00
#
_symmetry.space_group_name_H-M   'P 1'
#
loop_
_entity.id
_entity.type
_entity.pdbx_description
1 polymer ?
#
loop_
_entity_poly.entity_id
_entity_poly.type
_entity_poly.pdbx_seq_one_letter_code
_entity_poly.pdbx_strand_id
1 'polypeptide(L)'
;IKDQPHQYYLTVYQGKFNPELSKNCDCIIFDLGYFAQKDISVFQEIPGLKELNIPKVAYFHKPQTMLNDKLNFCKVNGFDLFVDSQITYKEHGKLANCESIRLPFVASEKDFYPRNVEKIYDLGFSGTHNLFTPAGKVKGETRDIRDRAYEKIVQQNYNLYWNNHTSPSKRTSSIEEYATKINQSKIWFATTGPTKDISPRYFEVMLSKTLLCCNKMEYEYEEMFIDGQNCIMYDNNLNNLTKKIDYYLNNETKRNEIISNAYDLAINNYTWMSMAKKLVSKILEMKNEL
;
A
#
# COMPACT_ATOMS: atom_id res chain seq x y z
N ILE A 1 -11.35 -28.93 6.71
CA ILE A 1 -10.64 -28.52 7.94
C ILE A 1 -11.51 -27.45 8.57
N LYS A 2 -12.41 -27.89 9.50
CA LYS A 2 -13.37 -26.99 10.18
C LYS A 2 -12.76 -26.58 11.52
N ASP A 3 -12.78 -25.26 11.77
CA ASP A 3 -12.90 -24.62 13.07
C ASP A 3 -11.89 -24.96 14.18
N GLN A 4 -10.61 -25.03 13.87
CA GLN A 4 -9.59 -24.78 14.88
C GLN A 4 -9.13 -23.32 14.72
N PRO A 5 -9.07 -22.49 15.79
CA PRO A 5 -8.47 -21.19 15.72
C PRO A 5 -7.00 -21.39 15.35
N HIS A 6 -6.61 -20.95 14.16
CA HIS A 6 -5.22 -20.97 13.76
C HIS A 6 -4.44 -20.11 14.75
N GLN A 7 -3.67 -20.76 15.59
CA GLN A 7 -2.83 -20.10 16.57
C GLN A 7 -1.55 -19.67 15.84
N TYR A 8 -1.49 -18.42 15.42
CA TYR A 8 -0.31 -17.87 14.78
C TYR A 8 0.68 -17.45 15.88
N TYR A 9 1.79 -18.14 15.96
CA TYR A 9 2.93 -17.71 16.75
C TYR A 9 3.81 -16.84 15.87
N LEU A 10 3.70 -15.51 16.00
CA LEU A 10 4.64 -14.60 15.40
C LEU A 10 5.82 -14.42 16.37
N THR A 11 6.89 -15.16 16.14
CA THR A 11 8.14 -14.90 16.83
C THR A 11 8.94 -13.89 16.01
N VAL A 12 8.99 -12.65 16.46
CA VAL A 12 9.88 -11.63 15.89
C VAL A 12 11.28 -11.92 16.40
N TYR A 13 12.13 -12.43 15.52
CA TYR A 13 13.52 -12.73 15.87
C TYR A 13 14.43 -11.60 15.45
N GLN A 14 15.09 -10.97 16.40
CA GLN A 14 16.19 -10.02 16.17
C GLN A 14 17.50 -10.75 16.49
N GLY A 15 18.21 -11.23 15.47
CA GLY A 15 19.48 -11.92 15.67
C GLY A 15 19.83 -12.88 14.54
N LYS A 16 20.82 -13.75 14.77
CA LYS A 16 21.18 -14.80 13.82
C LYS A 16 20.09 -15.84 13.76
N PHE A 17 19.62 -16.15 12.55
CA PHE A 17 18.67 -17.22 12.34
C PHE A 17 19.22 -18.55 12.87
N ASN A 18 18.40 -19.30 13.59
CA ASN A 18 18.71 -20.64 14.05
C ASN A 18 17.70 -21.62 13.43
N PRO A 19 18.13 -22.58 12.59
CA PRO A 19 17.25 -23.60 12.01
C PRO A 19 16.42 -24.38 13.03
N GLU A 20 16.92 -24.57 14.25
CA GLU A 20 16.19 -25.26 15.32
C GLU A 20 14.85 -24.58 15.66
N LEU A 21 14.75 -23.24 15.47
CA LEU A 21 13.52 -22.50 15.72
C LEU A 21 12.40 -22.85 14.72
N SER A 22 12.76 -23.42 13.58
CA SER A 22 11.81 -23.78 12.51
C SER A 22 11.21 -25.17 12.64
N LYS A 23 11.70 -26.03 13.56
CA LYS A 23 11.26 -27.42 13.68
C LYS A 23 9.76 -27.61 13.92
N ASN A 24 9.08 -26.59 14.45
CA ASN A 24 7.64 -26.61 14.72
C ASN A 24 6.88 -25.55 13.93
N CYS A 25 7.46 -25.04 12.84
CA CYS A 25 6.85 -24.02 12.00
C CYS A 25 6.33 -24.64 10.70
N ASP A 26 5.19 -24.16 10.23
CA ASP A 26 4.64 -24.55 8.93
C ASP A 26 5.26 -23.76 7.78
N CYS A 27 5.84 -22.61 8.04
CA CYS A 27 6.59 -21.77 7.10
C CYS A 27 7.48 -20.78 7.84
N ILE A 28 8.40 -20.16 7.11
CA ILE A 28 9.22 -19.07 7.60
C ILE A 28 8.96 -17.84 6.71
N ILE A 29 8.68 -16.71 7.32
CA ILE A 29 8.51 -15.43 6.61
C ILE A 29 9.63 -14.49 7.02
N PHE A 30 10.45 -14.11 6.06
CA PHE A 30 11.46 -13.06 6.22
C PHE A 30 10.87 -11.73 5.77
N ASP A 31 10.70 -10.81 6.70
CA ASP A 31 10.40 -9.43 6.39
C ASP A 31 11.69 -8.71 5.99
N LEU A 32 11.92 -8.61 4.68
CA LEU A 32 13.05 -7.88 4.10
C LEU A 32 12.72 -6.38 3.96
N GLY A 33 12.04 -5.86 4.97
CA GLY A 33 11.48 -4.53 4.96
C GLY A 33 12.43 -3.45 5.40
N TYR A 34 11.90 -2.66 6.29
CA TYR A 34 12.39 -1.35 6.69
C TYR A 34 13.79 -1.34 7.35
N PHE A 35 14.16 -2.41 8.04
CA PHE A 35 15.38 -2.45 8.86
C PHE A 35 16.66 -2.72 8.06
N ALA A 36 16.56 -3.39 6.93
CA ALA A 36 17.70 -3.75 6.09
C ALA A 36 18.13 -2.63 5.11
N GLN A 37 17.55 -1.44 5.19
CA GLN A 37 17.75 -0.39 4.19
C GLN A 37 19.15 0.23 4.16
N LYS A 38 20.01 -0.09 5.11
CA LYS A 38 21.34 0.55 5.24
C LYS A 38 22.48 -0.42 5.45
N ASP A 39 22.20 -1.69 5.72
CA ASP A 39 23.21 -2.69 6.03
C ASP A 39 23.11 -3.89 5.09
N ILE A 40 23.97 -3.91 4.07
CA ILE A 40 24.09 -4.99 3.09
C ILE A 40 24.50 -6.32 3.74
N SER A 41 25.15 -6.28 4.92
CA SER A 41 25.64 -7.47 5.60
C SER A 41 24.52 -8.43 6.04
N VAL A 42 23.28 -7.94 6.13
CA VAL A 42 22.11 -8.77 6.46
C VAL A 42 21.66 -9.66 5.29
N PHE A 43 22.08 -9.35 4.06
CA PHE A 43 21.70 -10.10 2.85
C PHE A 43 22.74 -11.14 2.44
N GLN A 44 23.19 -11.94 3.40
CA GLN A 44 24.15 -13.04 3.19
C GLN A 44 23.46 -14.40 3.20
N GLU A 45 24.17 -15.42 2.74
CA GLU A 45 23.74 -16.80 2.91
C GLU A 45 23.61 -17.15 4.40
N ILE A 46 22.49 -17.78 4.74
CA ILE A 46 22.20 -18.24 6.09
C ILE A 46 22.39 -19.75 6.12
N PRO A 47 23.41 -20.25 6.82
CA PRO A 47 23.67 -21.69 6.89
C PRO A 47 22.45 -22.47 7.40
N GLY A 48 22.05 -23.50 6.69
CA GLY A 48 20.94 -24.38 7.06
C GLY A 48 19.55 -23.88 6.65
N LEU A 49 19.41 -22.67 6.10
CA LEU A 49 18.10 -22.17 5.68
C LEU A 49 17.60 -22.85 4.40
N LYS A 50 18.49 -23.05 3.44
CA LYS A 50 18.15 -23.67 2.15
C LYS A 50 17.72 -25.13 2.28
N GLU A 51 18.25 -25.82 3.27
CA GLU A 51 18.04 -27.24 3.54
C GLU A 51 16.70 -27.52 4.27
N LEU A 52 16.02 -26.48 4.73
CA LEU A 52 14.73 -26.65 5.40
C LEU A 52 13.64 -27.05 4.40
N ASN A 53 12.93 -28.11 4.71
CA ASN A 53 11.80 -28.62 3.92
C ASN A 53 10.47 -28.02 4.39
N ILE A 54 10.41 -26.69 4.48
CA ILE A 54 9.20 -25.90 4.75
C ILE A 54 9.22 -24.65 3.88
N PRO A 55 8.06 -24.11 3.49
CA PRO A 55 7.99 -22.91 2.66
C PRO A 55 8.75 -21.72 3.28
N LYS A 56 9.62 -21.13 2.49
CA LYS A 56 10.40 -19.93 2.83
C LYS A 56 9.89 -18.74 2.03
N VAL A 57 9.35 -17.76 2.71
CA VAL A 57 8.69 -16.59 2.12
C VAL A 57 9.54 -15.34 2.36
N ALA A 58 9.85 -14.62 1.30
CA ALA A 58 10.47 -13.30 1.37
C ALA A 58 9.41 -12.21 1.15
N TYR A 59 9.16 -11.40 2.17
CA TYR A 59 8.22 -10.28 2.10
C TYR A 59 8.98 -8.95 1.99
N PHE A 60 8.74 -8.22 0.89
CA PHE A 60 9.46 -6.97 0.58
C PHE A 60 8.56 -5.75 0.78
N HIS A 61 8.85 -4.96 1.80
CA HIS A 61 8.14 -3.70 2.05
C HIS A 61 8.56 -2.54 1.15
N LYS A 62 9.79 -2.53 0.68
CA LYS A 62 10.33 -1.50 -0.23
C LYS A 62 11.24 -2.19 -1.23
N PRO A 63 10.66 -2.87 -2.21
CA PRO A 63 11.43 -3.67 -3.16
C PRO A 63 12.48 -2.84 -3.89
N GLN A 64 12.18 -1.57 -4.24
CA GLN A 64 13.09 -0.67 -4.94
C GLN A 64 14.36 -0.32 -4.15
N THR A 65 14.39 -0.54 -2.84
CA THR A 65 15.56 -0.26 -2.01
C THR A 65 16.44 -1.49 -1.91
N MET A 66 17.68 -1.42 -2.36
CA MET A 66 18.64 -2.56 -2.38
C MET A 66 18.05 -3.79 -3.09
N LEU A 67 17.36 -3.58 -4.21
CA LEU A 67 16.63 -4.64 -4.90
C LEU A 67 17.54 -5.82 -5.26
N ASN A 68 18.68 -5.55 -5.89
CA ASN A 68 19.60 -6.62 -6.34
C ASN A 68 20.11 -7.46 -5.16
N ASP A 69 20.40 -6.84 -4.03
CA ASP A 69 20.89 -7.56 -2.84
C ASP A 69 19.80 -8.45 -2.26
N LYS A 70 18.56 -7.95 -2.20
CA LYS A 70 17.38 -8.72 -1.75
C LYS A 70 17.07 -9.90 -2.68
N LEU A 71 17.13 -9.69 -4.00
CA LEU A 71 16.91 -10.74 -4.98
C LEU A 71 17.99 -11.82 -4.88
N ASN A 72 19.25 -11.40 -4.74
CA ASN A 72 20.36 -12.33 -4.55
C ASN A 72 20.22 -13.10 -3.23
N PHE A 73 19.83 -12.43 -2.14
CA PHE A 73 19.56 -13.07 -0.85
C PHE A 73 18.49 -14.16 -0.97
N CYS A 74 17.39 -13.91 -1.68
CA CYS A 74 16.37 -14.91 -1.93
C CYS A 74 16.94 -16.11 -2.69
N LYS A 75 17.72 -15.86 -3.74
CA LYS A 75 18.32 -16.89 -4.60
C LYS A 75 19.30 -17.78 -3.85
N VAL A 76 20.24 -17.19 -3.10
CA VAL A 76 21.29 -17.97 -2.41
C VAL A 76 20.71 -18.78 -1.24
N ASN A 77 19.66 -18.29 -0.60
CA ASN A 77 19.01 -18.95 0.53
C ASN A 77 17.84 -19.88 0.13
N GLY A 78 17.55 -20.00 -1.18
CA GLY A 78 16.52 -20.92 -1.67
C GLY A 78 15.12 -20.57 -1.17
N PHE A 79 14.72 -19.29 -1.29
CA PHE A 79 13.34 -18.90 -1.00
C PHE A 79 12.38 -19.47 -2.04
N ASP A 80 11.20 -19.87 -1.61
CA ASP A 80 10.20 -20.51 -2.43
C ASP A 80 9.17 -19.50 -2.95
N LEU A 81 8.89 -18.45 -2.17
CA LEU A 81 7.90 -17.41 -2.50
C LEU A 81 8.45 -16.01 -2.23
N PHE A 82 8.27 -15.16 -3.22
CA PHE A 82 8.55 -13.74 -3.17
C PHE A 82 7.25 -12.93 -3.12
N VAL A 83 7.06 -12.15 -2.08
CA VAL A 83 5.89 -11.29 -1.91
C VAL A 83 6.30 -9.83 -2.17
N ASP A 84 5.64 -9.21 -3.13
CA ASP A 84 5.92 -7.85 -3.57
C ASP A 84 4.64 -7.01 -3.63
N SER A 85 4.77 -5.72 -3.42
CA SER A 85 3.68 -4.77 -3.61
C SER A 85 3.66 -4.16 -5.02
N GLN A 86 4.76 -4.28 -5.77
CA GLN A 86 4.96 -3.63 -7.06
C GLN A 86 4.39 -4.42 -8.23
N ILE A 87 4.17 -3.71 -9.33
CA ILE A 87 3.69 -4.31 -10.58
C ILE A 87 4.73 -5.24 -11.22
N THR A 88 6.01 -5.03 -10.93
CA THR A 88 7.15 -5.82 -11.42
C THR A 88 7.36 -7.14 -10.67
N TYR A 89 6.45 -7.53 -9.79
CA TYR A 89 6.61 -8.71 -8.92
C TYR A 89 6.96 -10.01 -9.65
N LYS A 90 6.39 -10.24 -10.85
CA LYS A 90 6.70 -11.44 -11.65
C LYS A 90 8.13 -11.46 -12.16
N GLU A 91 8.63 -10.29 -12.55
CA GLU A 91 10.02 -10.13 -12.98
C GLU A 91 10.97 -10.34 -11.79
N HIS A 92 10.67 -9.74 -10.66
CA HIS A 92 11.44 -9.91 -9.43
C HIS A 92 11.47 -11.39 -8.97
N GLY A 93 10.35 -12.10 -9.03
CA GLY A 93 10.31 -13.54 -8.73
C GLY A 93 11.21 -14.36 -9.64
N LYS A 94 11.19 -14.11 -10.95
CA LYS A 94 12.11 -14.77 -11.90
C LYS A 94 13.57 -14.49 -11.57
N LEU A 95 13.92 -13.25 -11.25
CA LEU A 95 15.28 -12.85 -10.87
C LEU A 95 15.73 -13.49 -9.54
N ALA A 96 14.80 -13.65 -8.60
CA ALA A 96 15.03 -14.32 -7.33
C ALA A 96 15.03 -15.86 -7.44
N ASN A 97 14.63 -16.42 -8.59
CA ASN A 97 14.46 -17.85 -8.85
C ASN A 97 13.46 -18.52 -7.91
N CYS A 98 12.32 -17.87 -7.68
CA CYS A 98 11.22 -18.38 -6.87
C CYS A 98 9.86 -17.93 -7.43
N GLU A 99 8.78 -18.52 -6.92
CA GLU A 99 7.44 -18.04 -7.21
C GLU A 99 7.24 -16.61 -6.68
N SER A 100 6.25 -15.91 -7.22
CA SER A 100 5.95 -14.55 -6.76
C SER A 100 4.47 -14.27 -6.74
N ILE A 101 4.04 -13.57 -5.70
CA ILE A 101 2.69 -13.01 -5.60
C ILE A 101 2.75 -11.51 -5.35
N ARG A 102 1.72 -10.82 -5.82
CA ARG A 102 1.54 -9.41 -5.54
C ARG A 102 0.55 -9.23 -4.39
N LEU A 103 1.02 -8.59 -3.34
CA LEU A 103 0.18 -8.09 -2.26
C LEU A 103 0.37 -6.58 -2.15
N PRO A 104 -0.56 -5.77 -2.69
CA PRO A 104 -0.45 -4.32 -2.64
C PRO A 104 -0.52 -3.82 -1.20
N PHE A 105 0.05 -2.65 -0.93
CA PHE A 105 -0.13 -1.98 0.34
C PHE A 105 -1.58 -1.60 0.53
N VAL A 106 -2.23 -2.26 1.47
CA VAL A 106 -3.65 -2.06 1.81
C VAL A 106 -3.81 -1.38 3.17
N ALA A 107 -5.04 -1.08 3.56
CA ALA A 107 -5.34 -0.44 4.83
C ALA A 107 -5.92 -1.42 5.86
N SER A 108 -5.81 -1.04 7.13
CA SER A 108 -6.44 -1.72 8.25
C SER A 108 -7.92 -1.36 8.32
N GLU A 109 -8.79 -2.34 8.16
CA GLU A 109 -10.23 -2.18 8.33
C GLU A 109 -10.64 -1.87 9.78
N LYS A 110 -9.73 -2.05 10.74
CA LYS A 110 -9.94 -1.70 12.16
C LYS A 110 -9.73 -0.21 12.42
N ASP A 111 -8.86 0.42 11.63
CA ASP A 111 -8.50 1.83 11.78
C ASP A 111 -9.31 2.70 10.83
N PHE A 112 -9.57 2.21 9.61
CA PHE A 112 -10.27 2.91 8.55
C PHE A 112 -11.63 2.24 8.29
N TYR A 113 -12.69 2.89 8.74
CA TYR A 113 -14.07 2.46 8.60
C TYR A 113 -14.99 3.68 8.57
N PRO A 114 -16.24 3.52 8.11
CA PRO A 114 -17.20 4.63 8.10
C PRO A 114 -17.52 5.10 9.53
N ARG A 115 -17.20 6.35 9.83
CA ARG A 115 -17.52 7.00 11.11
C ARG A 115 -18.77 7.83 10.99
N ASN A 116 -19.57 7.88 12.04
CA ASN A 116 -20.74 8.75 12.09
C ASN A 116 -20.32 10.20 12.41
N VAL A 117 -19.73 10.86 11.41
CA VAL A 117 -19.28 12.26 11.49
C VAL A 117 -19.79 13.04 10.30
N GLU A 118 -20.03 14.33 10.48
CA GLU A 118 -20.47 15.22 9.41
C GLU A 118 -19.36 15.42 8.36
N LYS A 119 -19.72 15.47 7.07
CA LYS A 119 -18.85 15.81 5.95
C LYS A 119 -18.67 17.34 5.87
N ILE A 120 -17.72 17.89 6.60
CA ILE A 120 -17.49 19.33 6.68
C ILE A 120 -16.51 19.87 5.64
N TYR A 121 -15.62 19.04 5.11
CA TYR A 121 -14.66 19.43 4.08
C TYR A 121 -15.11 18.98 2.70
N ASP A 122 -14.99 19.87 1.72
CA ASP A 122 -15.24 19.51 0.33
C ASP A 122 -14.13 18.62 -0.21
N LEU A 123 -12.88 18.96 0.11
CA LEU A 123 -11.70 18.20 -0.32
C LEU A 123 -10.69 18.06 0.81
N GLY A 124 -10.23 16.81 1.02
CA GLY A 124 -9.17 16.48 1.97
C GLY A 124 -7.88 16.01 1.29
N PHE A 125 -6.76 16.29 1.92
CA PHE A 125 -5.44 15.78 1.57
C PHE A 125 -4.53 15.72 2.78
N SER A 126 -3.66 14.69 2.83
CA SER A 126 -2.54 14.64 3.76
C SER A 126 -1.33 14.00 3.06
N GLY A 127 -0.21 14.69 3.02
CA GLY A 127 0.98 14.17 2.36
C GLY A 127 2.11 15.19 2.27
N THR A 128 3.27 14.76 1.80
CA THR A 128 4.44 15.61 1.62
C THR A 128 4.44 16.21 0.22
N HIS A 129 4.69 17.50 0.11
CA HIS A 129 4.94 18.23 -1.13
C HIS A 129 6.43 18.26 -1.49
N ASN A 130 6.75 18.49 -2.75
CA ASN A 130 8.14 18.60 -3.24
C ASN A 130 8.87 19.84 -2.75
N LEU A 131 8.16 20.94 -2.61
CA LEU A 131 8.72 22.22 -2.14
C LEU A 131 9.56 22.09 -0.85
N PHE A 132 9.39 20.97 -0.14
CA PHE A 132 10.05 20.69 1.12
C PHE A 132 11.04 19.51 1.04
N THR A 133 11.37 19.05 -0.17
CA THR A 133 12.39 18.03 -0.33
C THR A 133 13.76 18.70 -0.41
N PRO A 134 14.77 18.28 0.38
CA PRO A 134 16.11 18.84 0.27
C PRO A 134 16.62 18.78 -1.17
N ALA A 135 17.28 19.87 -1.62
CA ALA A 135 17.83 19.95 -2.96
C ALA A 135 18.71 18.73 -3.28
N GLY A 136 18.46 18.09 -4.42
CA GLY A 136 19.22 16.93 -4.91
C GLY A 136 18.57 15.56 -4.73
N LYS A 137 17.42 15.43 -4.05
CA LYS A 137 16.64 14.18 -4.08
C LYS A 137 15.67 14.18 -5.25
N VAL A 138 15.62 13.04 -5.95
CA VAL A 138 14.82 12.81 -7.15
C VAL A 138 13.43 13.42 -7.04
N LYS A 139 13.17 14.43 -7.86
CA LYS A 139 11.82 14.97 -8.07
C LYS A 139 11.04 13.94 -8.86
N GLY A 140 10.17 13.19 -8.20
CA GLY A 140 9.25 12.30 -8.90
C GLY A 140 8.10 13.12 -9.48
N GLU A 141 7.69 12.81 -10.72
CA GLU A 141 6.55 13.46 -11.41
C GLU A 141 5.30 13.56 -10.52
N THR A 142 5.05 12.57 -9.68
CA THR A 142 3.89 12.52 -8.80
C THR A 142 3.93 13.52 -7.64
N ARG A 143 5.11 13.97 -7.21
CA ARG A 143 5.21 15.03 -6.22
C ARG A 143 4.96 16.41 -6.86
N ASP A 144 5.45 16.61 -8.07
CA ASP A 144 5.17 17.84 -8.82
C ASP A 144 3.66 17.99 -9.10
N ILE A 145 2.96 16.85 -9.29
CA ILE A 145 1.50 16.84 -9.42
C ILE A 145 0.82 17.39 -8.14
N ARG A 146 1.31 17.03 -6.94
CA ARG A 146 0.73 17.52 -5.68
C ARG A 146 0.83 19.03 -5.54
N ASP A 147 1.99 19.59 -5.85
CA ASP A 147 2.24 21.04 -5.77
C ASP A 147 1.35 21.79 -6.77
N ARG A 148 1.34 21.35 -8.03
CA ARG A 148 0.50 21.94 -9.09
C ARG A 148 -1.00 21.76 -8.83
N ALA A 149 -1.40 20.64 -8.25
CA ALA A 149 -2.79 20.42 -7.86
C ALA A 149 -3.21 21.37 -6.74
N TYR A 150 -2.35 21.53 -5.73
CA TYR A 150 -2.59 22.46 -4.64
C TYR A 150 -2.79 23.89 -5.17
N GLU A 151 -1.91 24.37 -6.04
CA GLU A 151 -2.02 25.69 -6.65
C GLU A 151 -3.35 25.92 -7.39
N LYS A 152 -3.86 24.89 -8.08
CA LYS A 152 -5.16 24.96 -8.76
C LYS A 152 -6.34 24.91 -7.77
N ILE A 153 -6.24 24.08 -6.74
CA ILE A 153 -7.31 23.83 -5.77
C ILE A 153 -7.51 25.03 -4.86
N VAL A 154 -6.44 25.67 -4.38
CA VAL A 154 -6.54 26.83 -3.47
C VAL A 154 -7.10 28.07 -4.15
N GLN A 155 -7.12 28.12 -5.48
CA GLN A 155 -7.77 29.18 -6.24
C GLN A 155 -9.29 29.00 -6.30
N GLN A 156 -9.81 27.85 -5.88
CA GLN A 156 -11.23 27.56 -5.82
C GLN A 156 -11.76 27.85 -4.40
N ASN A 157 -13.06 28.07 -4.28
CA ASN A 157 -13.71 28.37 -3.01
C ASN A 157 -14.18 27.06 -2.32
N TYR A 158 -13.28 26.05 -2.17
CA TYR A 158 -13.57 24.83 -1.47
C TYR A 158 -13.26 24.94 0.03
N ASN A 159 -14.06 24.27 0.87
CA ASN A 159 -13.69 24.05 2.25
C ASN A 159 -12.66 22.93 2.33
N LEU A 160 -11.39 23.28 2.59
CA LEU A 160 -10.25 22.36 2.49
C LEU A 160 -9.76 21.87 3.83
N TYR A 161 -9.50 20.55 3.91
CA TYR A 161 -8.53 20.00 4.84
C TYR A 161 -7.27 19.64 4.06
N TRP A 162 -6.23 20.46 4.13
CA TRP A 162 -4.99 20.23 3.40
C TRP A 162 -3.79 20.20 4.34
N ASN A 163 -3.41 19.00 4.74
CA ASN A 163 -2.26 18.78 5.64
C ASN A 163 -1.02 18.46 4.82
N ASN A 164 -0.25 19.50 4.56
CA ASN A 164 1.07 19.41 3.94
C ASN A 164 2.14 19.31 5.02
N HIS A 165 2.68 18.11 5.23
CA HIS A 165 3.72 17.91 6.23
C HIS A 165 5.09 17.74 5.59
N THR A 166 6.07 18.48 6.12
CA THR A 166 7.46 18.48 5.66
C THR A 166 8.31 17.38 6.31
N SER A 167 7.85 16.84 7.42
CA SER A 167 8.53 15.80 8.18
C SER A 167 7.54 14.85 8.84
N PRO A 168 7.96 13.62 9.22
CA PRO A 168 7.11 12.68 9.95
C PRO A 168 6.51 13.25 11.25
N SER A 169 7.23 14.15 11.94
CA SER A 169 6.77 14.81 13.17
C SER A 169 5.64 15.81 12.95
N LYS A 170 5.38 16.23 11.71
CA LYS A 170 4.29 17.13 11.33
C LYS A 170 3.08 16.41 10.71
N ARG A 171 3.07 15.08 10.76
CA ARG A 171 1.90 14.30 10.40
C ARG A 171 0.78 14.55 11.42
N THR A 172 -0.45 14.19 11.04
CA THR A 172 -1.57 14.09 11.99
C THR A 172 -1.14 13.34 13.24
N SER A 173 -1.57 13.79 14.40
CA SER A 173 -1.06 13.33 15.71
C SER A 173 -1.34 11.85 15.96
N SER A 174 -2.41 11.29 15.35
CA SER A 174 -2.79 9.88 15.49
C SER A 174 -3.45 9.33 14.23
N ILE A 175 -3.48 7.99 14.12
CA ILE A 175 -4.25 7.29 13.07
C ILE A 175 -5.74 7.63 13.19
N GLU A 176 -6.26 7.70 14.41
CA GLU A 176 -7.65 8.05 14.72
C GLU A 176 -8.03 9.42 14.17
N GLU A 177 -7.21 10.43 14.44
CA GLU A 177 -7.43 11.79 13.92
C GLU A 177 -7.38 11.80 12.39
N TYR A 178 -6.39 11.16 11.79
CA TYR A 178 -6.25 11.08 10.35
C TYR A 178 -7.45 10.41 9.68
N ALA A 179 -7.89 9.26 10.21
CA ALA A 179 -9.08 8.56 9.71
C ALA A 179 -10.35 9.40 9.88
N THR A 180 -10.46 10.17 10.98
CA THR A 180 -11.56 11.10 11.20
C THR A 180 -11.57 12.21 10.14
N LYS A 181 -10.40 12.78 9.78
CA LYS A 181 -10.30 13.79 8.71
C LYS A 181 -10.71 13.25 7.34
N ILE A 182 -10.35 12.00 7.03
CA ILE A 182 -10.84 11.33 5.81
C ILE A 182 -12.37 11.24 5.85
N ASN A 183 -12.95 10.76 6.95
CA ASN A 183 -14.41 10.64 7.12
C ASN A 183 -15.13 11.99 7.06
N GLN A 184 -14.52 13.07 7.51
CA GLN A 184 -15.07 14.44 7.45
C GLN A 184 -14.97 15.08 6.06
N SER A 185 -14.32 14.45 5.10
CA SER A 185 -14.15 14.97 3.74
C SER A 185 -15.14 14.32 2.77
N LYS A 186 -15.71 15.09 1.84
CA LYS A 186 -16.54 14.56 0.75
C LYS A 186 -15.70 13.83 -0.28
N ILE A 187 -14.55 14.42 -0.63
CA ILE A 187 -13.57 13.90 -1.58
C ILE A 187 -12.19 13.89 -0.91
N TRP A 188 -11.37 12.89 -1.20
CA TRP A 188 -9.99 12.85 -0.74
C TRP A 188 -9.02 12.74 -1.92
N PHE A 189 -8.09 13.68 -1.99
CA PHE A 189 -7.08 13.74 -3.03
C PHE A 189 -5.92 12.81 -2.73
N ALA A 190 -5.53 12.00 -3.71
CA ALA A 190 -4.40 11.10 -3.63
C ALA A 190 -3.56 11.12 -4.91
N THR A 191 -2.31 10.72 -4.80
CA THR A 191 -1.39 10.50 -5.92
C THR A 191 -0.62 9.21 -5.70
N THR A 192 -0.23 8.56 -6.79
CA THR A 192 0.78 7.50 -6.73
C THR A 192 2.09 8.02 -6.12
N GLY A 193 2.93 7.10 -5.65
CA GLY A 193 4.26 7.41 -5.15
C GLY A 193 5.26 7.74 -6.27
N PRO A 194 6.51 8.11 -5.93
CA PRO A 194 7.57 8.37 -6.92
C PRO A 194 7.92 7.15 -7.79
N THR A 195 7.65 5.95 -7.28
CA THR A 195 7.82 4.67 -7.99
C THR A 195 6.56 4.23 -8.72
N LYS A 196 5.61 5.15 -8.90
CA LYS A 196 4.29 4.93 -9.51
C LYS A 196 3.40 3.92 -8.77
N ASP A 197 3.80 3.51 -7.57
CA ASP A 197 3.03 2.61 -6.72
C ASP A 197 1.90 3.34 -6.00
N ILE A 198 0.81 2.60 -5.78
CA ILE A 198 -0.25 3.05 -4.88
C ILE A 198 0.22 2.96 -3.43
N SER A 199 -0.31 3.83 -2.58
CA SER A 199 -0.08 3.78 -1.14
C SER A 199 -1.32 3.25 -0.41
N PRO A 200 -1.21 2.85 0.87
CA PRO A 200 -2.37 2.46 1.68
C PRO A 200 -3.51 3.47 1.65
N ARG A 201 -3.20 4.76 1.44
CA ARG A 201 -4.17 5.86 1.38
C ARG A 201 -5.33 5.62 0.43
N TYR A 202 -5.10 4.94 -0.67
CA TYR A 202 -6.17 4.63 -1.62
C TYR A 202 -7.26 3.80 -0.95
N PHE A 203 -6.88 2.77 -0.22
CA PHE A 203 -7.81 1.90 0.51
C PHE A 203 -8.30 2.50 1.83
N GLU A 204 -7.47 3.32 2.50
CA GLU A 204 -7.88 4.10 3.68
C GLU A 204 -9.09 4.98 3.37
N VAL A 205 -9.06 5.63 2.21
CA VAL A 205 -10.14 6.49 1.72
C VAL A 205 -11.39 5.68 1.37
N MET A 206 -11.22 4.58 0.63
CA MET A 206 -12.33 3.71 0.23
C MET A 206 -13.02 3.09 1.45
N LEU A 207 -12.25 2.55 2.41
CA LEU A 207 -12.77 1.95 3.65
C LEU A 207 -13.46 2.99 4.54
N SER A 208 -13.08 4.25 4.47
CA SER A 208 -13.71 5.36 5.21
C SER A 208 -14.97 5.92 4.52
N LYS A 209 -15.45 5.32 3.44
CA LYS A 209 -16.57 5.83 2.62
C LYS A 209 -16.40 7.32 2.27
N THR A 210 -15.25 7.64 1.72
CA THR A 210 -14.93 8.95 1.16
C THR A 210 -14.58 8.77 -0.31
N LEU A 211 -14.97 9.72 -1.19
CA LEU A 211 -14.67 9.60 -2.62
C LEU A 211 -13.18 9.77 -2.85
N LEU A 212 -12.54 8.74 -3.42
CA LEU A 212 -11.14 8.79 -3.83
C LEU A 212 -11.00 9.58 -5.13
N CYS A 213 -10.20 10.66 -5.11
CA CYS A 213 -9.77 11.42 -6.27
C CYS A 213 -8.27 11.20 -6.48
N CYS A 214 -7.89 10.46 -7.51
CA CYS A 214 -6.51 10.06 -7.75
C CYS A 214 -6.05 10.41 -9.18
N ASN A 215 -4.72 10.42 -9.40
CA ASN A 215 -4.18 10.58 -10.75
C ASN A 215 -4.42 9.34 -11.60
N LYS A 216 -4.49 9.53 -12.91
CA LYS A 216 -4.51 8.41 -13.85
C LYS A 216 -3.27 7.54 -13.62
N MET A 217 -3.51 6.25 -13.41
CA MET A 217 -2.48 5.26 -13.10
C MET A 217 -2.07 4.46 -14.33
N GLU A 218 -0.93 3.77 -14.26
CA GLU A 218 -0.45 2.90 -15.32
C GLU A 218 -1.04 1.49 -15.20
N TYR A 219 -1.21 0.87 -16.32
CA TYR A 219 -1.69 -0.45 -16.72
C TYR A 219 -2.28 -1.39 -15.66
N GLU A 220 -1.52 -1.77 -14.63
CA GLU A 220 -1.88 -2.91 -13.78
C GLU A 220 -2.74 -2.53 -12.57
N TYR A 221 -2.99 -1.24 -12.40
CA TYR A 221 -3.95 -0.74 -11.44
C TYR A 221 -5.34 -0.51 -12.06
N GLU A 222 -5.46 -0.62 -13.39
CA GLU A 222 -6.73 -0.41 -14.11
C GLU A 222 -7.82 -1.42 -13.71
N GLU A 223 -7.42 -2.62 -13.28
CA GLU A 223 -8.36 -3.61 -12.74
C GLU A 223 -8.86 -3.24 -11.33
N MET A 224 -8.06 -2.49 -10.57
CA MET A 224 -8.37 -2.13 -9.19
C MET A 224 -9.08 -0.78 -9.08
N PHE A 225 -8.76 0.16 -9.96
CA PHE A 225 -9.26 1.53 -9.93
C PHE A 225 -9.83 1.92 -11.28
N ILE A 226 -11.15 2.08 -11.35
CA ILE A 226 -11.88 2.40 -12.57
C ILE A 226 -12.56 3.75 -12.41
N ASP A 227 -12.17 4.72 -13.26
CA ASP A 227 -12.71 6.08 -13.24
C ASP A 227 -14.24 6.08 -13.40
N GLY A 228 -14.92 6.76 -12.48
CA GLY A 228 -16.39 6.85 -12.46
C GLY A 228 -17.10 5.62 -11.90
N GLN A 229 -16.37 4.55 -11.52
CA GLN A 229 -16.95 3.35 -10.89
C GLN A 229 -16.59 3.20 -9.42
N ASN A 230 -15.29 3.28 -9.06
CA ASN A 230 -14.83 3.14 -7.68
C ASN A 230 -13.83 4.24 -7.25
N CYS A 231 -13.52 5.15 -8.13
CA CYS A 231 -12.75 6.37 -7.88
C CYS A 231 -13.07 7.41 -8.95
N ILE A 232 -12.54 8.63 -8.77
CA ILE A 232 -12.45 9.60 -9.86
C ILE A 232 -10.98 9.87 -10.18
N MET A 233 -10.65 9.84 -11.48
CA MET A 233 -9.28 10.05 -11.93
C MET A 233 -9.13 11.39 -12.63
N TYR A 234 -8.11 12.12 -12.27
CA TYR A 234 -7.68 13.32 -12.98
C TYR A 234 -6.45 13.03 -13.85
N ASP A 235 -6.32 13.77 -14.93
CA ASP A 235 -5.16 13.67 -15.82
C ASP A 235 -3.91 14.26 -15.16
N ASN A 236 -2.74 13.71 -15.45
CA ASN A 236 -1.47 14.17 -14.89
C ASN A 236 -1.12 15.63 -15.25
N ASN A 237 -1.73 16.18 -16.29
CA ASN A 237 -1.66 17.61 -16.63
C ASN A 237 -2.62 18.49 -15.82
N LEU A 238 -3.52 17.88 -15.02
CA LEU A 238 -4.52 18.52 -14.15
C LEU A 238 -5.58 19.36 -14.89
N ASN A 239 -5.78 19.17 -16.18
CA ASN A 239 -6.73 20.00 -16.94
C ASN A 239 -8.19 19.74 -16.56
N ASN A 240 -8.51 18.53 -16.13
CA ASN A 240 -9.86 18.12 -15.75
C ASN A 240 -10.10 18.09 -14.23
N LEU A 241 -9.10 18.39 -13.39
CA LEU A 241 -9.14 18.19 -11.94
C LEU A 241 -10.31 18.95 -11.28
N THR A 242 -10.33 20.26 -11.37
CA THR A 242 -11.37 21.10 -10.70
C THR A 242 -12.75 20.81 -11.26
N LYS A 243 -12.88 20.63 -12.58
CA LYS A 243 -14.16 20.28 -13.22
C LYS A 243 -14.72 18.97 -12.68
N LYS A 244 -13.88 17.95 -12.47
CA LYS A 244 -14.32 16.66 -11.85
C LYS A 244 -14.72 16.86 -10.40
N ILE A 245 -13.91 17.59 -9.62
CA ILE A 245 -14.23 17.88 -8.21
C ILE A 245 -15.60 18.58 -8.13
N ASP A 246 -15.81 19.66 -8.88
CA ASP A 246 -17.07 20.41 -8.90
C ASP A 246 -18.26 19.52 -9.26
N TYR A 247 -18.12 18.68 -10.29
CA TYR A 247 -19.17 17.78 -10.71
C TYR A 247 -19.60 16.87 -9.57
N TYR A 248 -18.65 16.20 -8.88
CA TYR A 248 -18.98 15.25 -7.81
C TYR A 248 -19.31 15.92 -6.47
N LEU A 249 -18.90 17.15 -6.23
CA LEU A 249 -19.41 17.94 -5.10
C LEU A 249 -20.89 18.27 -5.26
N ASN A 250 -21.33 18.60 -6.49
CA ASN A 250 -22.70 18.99 -6.82
C ASN A 250 -23.63 17.79 -7.13
N ASN A 251 -23.08 16.57 -7.32
CA ASN A 251 -23.82 15.36 -7.64
C ASN A 251 -23.67 14.30 -6.56
N GLU A 252 -24.37 14.50 -5.45
CA GLU A 252 -24.25 13.61 -4.29
C GLU A 252 -24.61 12.15 -4.60
N THR A 253 -25.68 11.93 -5.37
CA THR A 253 -26.12 10.59 -5.76
C THR A 253 -25.01 9.84 -6.49
N LYS A 254 -24.38 10.47 -7.50
CA LYS A 254 -23.27 9.89 -8.25
C LYS A 254 -22.02 9.69 -7.40
N ARG A 255 -21.76 10.63 -6.51
CA ARG A 255 -20.66 10.49 -5.54
C ARG A 255 -20.85 9.28 -4.64
N ASN A 256 -22.04 9.10 -4.08
CA ASN A 256 -22.36 8.00 -3.18
C ASN A 256 -22.37 6.63 -3.88
N GLU A 257 -22.77 6.56 -5.14
CA GLU A 257 -22.68 5.35 -5.97
C GLU A 257 -21.21 4.88 -6.08
N ILE A 258 -20.29 5.78 -6.44
CA ILE A 258 -18.87 5.46 -6.54
C ILE A 258 -18.29 5.07 -5.18
N ILE A 259 -18.64 5.78 -4.12
CA ILE A 259 -18.20 5.50 -2.75
C ILE A 259 -18.64 4.09 -2.31
N SER A 260 -19.88 3.69 -2.62
CA SER A 260 -20.37 2.35 -2.29
C SER A 260 -19.57 1.27 -2.99
N ASN A 261 -19.39 1.40 -4.30
CA ASN A 261 -18.62 0.46 -5.09
C ASN A 261 -17.16 0.36 -4.62
N ALA A 262 -16.55 1.50 -4.28
CA ALA A 262 -15.19 1.57 -3.76
C ALA A 262 -15.08 0.86 -2.40
N TYR A 263 -16.02 1.10 -1.51
CA TYR A 263 -16.06 0.46 -0.18
C TYR A 263 -16.21 -1.05 -0.31
N ASP A 264 -17.16 -1.52 -1.12
CA ASP A 264 -17.41 -2.95 -1.32
C ASP A 264 -16.19 -3.66 -1.93
N LEU A 265 -15.52 -3.02 -2.88
CA LEU A 265 -14.28 -3.52 -3.44
C LEU A 265 -13.17 -3.63 -2.36
N ALA A 266 -12.98 -2.56 -1.59
CA ALA A 266 -11.90 -2.48 -0.59
C ALA A 266 -12.12 -3.46 0.57
N ILE A 267 -13.33 -3.50 1.16
CA ILE A 267 -13.62 -4.33 2.33
C ILE A 267 -13.52 -5.83 2.02
N ASN A 268 -13.92 -6.23 0.81
CA ASN A 268 -13.90 -7.64 0.42
C ASN A 268 -12.51 -8.10 -0.06
N ASN A 269 -11.70 -7.23 -0.67
CA ASN A 269 -10.50 -7.67 -1.38
C ASN A 269 -9.19 -7.02 -0.93
N TYR A 270 -9.24 -5.85 -0.28
CA TYR A 270 -8.05 -5.02 -0.05
C TYR A 270 -7.94 -4.51 1.40
N THR A 271 -8.11 -5.45 2.34
CA THR A 271 -7.85 -5.23 3.77
C THR A 271 -6.63 -6.03 4.21
N TRP A 272 -6.08 -5.71 5.37
CA TRP A 272 -5.01 -6.52 5.96
C TRP A 272 -5.42 -7.99 6.09
N MET A 273 -6.65 -8.24 6.51
CA MET A 273 -7.17 -9.60 6.65
C MET A 273 -7.26 -10.32 5.30
N SER A 274 -7.72 -9.64 4.25
CA SER A 274 -7.83 -10.26 2.92
C SER A 274 -6.44 -10.57 2.34
N MET A 275 -5.45 -9.71 2.56
CA MET A 275 -4.06 -9.97 2.14
C MET A 275 -3.44 -11.12 2.92
N ALA A 276 -3.65 -11.16 4.24
CA ALA A 276 -3.18 -12.28 5.07
C ALA A 276 -3.77 -13.63 4.61
N LYS A 277 -5.08 -13.66 4.32
CA LYS A 277 -5.72 -14.86 3.77
C LYS A 277 -5.12 -15.30 2.44
N LYS A 278 -4.85 -14.37 1.52
CA LYS A 278 -4.20 -14.68 0.24
C LYS A 278 -2.80 -15.28 0.44
N LEU A 279 -2.01 -14.69 1.33
CA LEU A 279 -0.68 -15.20 1.64
C LEU A 279 -0.73 -16.60 2.26
N VAL A 280 -1.59 -16.79 3.25
CA VAL A 280 -1.75 -18.11 3.91
C VAL A 280 -2.22 -19.17 2.92
N SER A 281 -3.20 -18.86 2.06
CA SER A 281 -3.66 -19.79 1.02
C SER A 281 -2.51 -20.21 0.10
N LYS A 282 -1.68 -19.25 -0.34
CA LYS A 282 -0.53 -19.57 -1.19
C LYS A 282 0.53 -20.42 -0.48
N ILE A 283 0.81 -20.14 0.79
CA ILE A 283 1.73 -20.96 1.60
C ILE A 283 1.21 -22.40 1.77
N LEU A 284 -0.10 -22.57 1.98
CA LEU A 284 -0.71 -23.91 2.11
C LEU A 284 -0.69 -24.69 0.79
N GLU A 285 -0.89 -24.02 -0.35
CA GLU A 285 -0.72 -24.65 -1.67
C GLU A 285 0.70 -25.20 -1.80
N MET A 286 1.71 -24.39 -1.57
CA MET A 286 3.12 -24.75 -1.66
C MET A 286 3.49 -25.88 -0.69
N LYS A 287 2.94 -25.88 0.54
CA LYS A 287 3.19 -26.94 1.52
C LYS A 287 2.66 -28.30 1.06
N ASN A 288 1.57 -28.33 0.29
CA ASN A 288 1.00 -29.56 -0.24
C ASN A 288 1.77 -30.08 -1.47
N GLU A 289 2.64 -29.28 -2.07
CA GLU A 289 3.50 -29.63 -3.21
C GLU A 289 4.90 -30.12 -2.77
N LEU A 290 5.30 -29.89 -1.51
CA LEU A 290 6.54 -30.35 -0.89
C LEU A 290 6.37 -31.76 -0.28
#